data_6c117dd29e392be8c1a8377cd8a1dd94
#
_entry.id   6c117dd29e392be8c1a8377cd8a1dd94
#
_cell.length_a   1.000
_cell.length_b   1.000
_cell.length_c   1.000
_cell.angle_alpha   90.00
_cell.angle_beta   90.00
_cell.angle_gamma   90.00
#
_symmetry.space_group_name_H-M   'P 1'
#
loop_
_entity.id
_entity.type
_entity.pdbx_description
1 polymer ?
#
loop_
_entity_poly.entity_id
_entity_poly.type
_entity_poly.pdbx_seq_one_letter_code
_entity_poly.pdbx_strand_id
1 'polypeptide(L)'
;FIMGGHPQIDNGRVRSVFNPLINDVSEETTSMKEGCLSFPFLFLQITRPKWCHVKYTDENGKEVEEVLHGMNARIFQHENEHMNGYVFTDLVSKFKLKRAEEARKKMVKKFAREGVITK
;
A
#
# COMPACT_ATOMS: atom_id res chain seq x y z
N PHE A 1 11.49 4.50 2.26
CA PHE A 1 10.92 3.47 1.34
C PHE A 1 11.12 3.86 -0.13
N ILE A 2 10.89 2.90 -0.99
CA ILE A 2 10.94 3.09 -2.45
C ILE A 2 9.53 2.87 -2.99
N MET A 3 9.09 3.76 -3.89
CA MET A 3 7.81 3.58 -4.57
C MET A 3 7.97 3.79 -6.07
N GLY A 4 7.09 3.13 -6.84
CA GLY A 4 7.10 3.20 -8.30
C GLY A 4 7.64 1.95 -8.96
N GLY A 5 8.12 2.09 -10.18
CA GLY A 5 8.65 0.99 -10.98
C GLY A 5 7.62 0.23 -11.80
N HIS A 6 6.33 0.49 -11.62
CA HIS A 6 5.29 -0.12 -12.44
C HIS A 6 5.02 0.75 -13.67
N PRO A 7 5.03 0.19 -14.91
CA PRO A 7 4.90 0.99 -16.14
C PRO A 7 3.62 1.84 -16.22
N GLN A 8 2.54 1.39 -15.57
CA GLN A 8 1.25 2.10 -15.59
C GLN A 8 1.12 3.13 -14.45
N ILE A 9 2.11 3.21 -13.57
CA ILE A 9 2.13 4.14 -12.45
C ILE A 9 3.29 5.08 -12.63
N ASP A 10 3.00 6.38 -12.77
CA ASP A 10 4.01 7.43 -12.89
C ASP A 10 5.05 7.14 -14.01
N ASN A 11 4.60 6.53 -15.12
CA ASN A 11 5.43 6.12 -16.27
C ASN A 11 6.62 5.22 -15.88
N GLY A 12 6.47 4.42 -14.84
CA GLY A 12 7.53 3.54 -14.35
C GLY A 12 8.59 4.23 -13.51
N ARG A 13 8.39 5.51 -13.17
CA ARG A 13 9.32 6.25 -12.34
C ARG A 13 9.49 5.61 -10.98
N VAL A 14 10.73 5.52 -10.53
CA VAL A 14 11.09 5.04 -9.18
C VAL A 14 11.46 6.23 -8.32
N ARG A 15 10.91 6.29 -7.11
CA ARG A 15 11.21 7.35 -6.14
C ARG A 15 11.76 6.73 -4.86
N SER A 16 12.87 7.28 -4.38
CA SER A 16 13.37 6.98 -3.03
C SER A 16 12.81 8.02 -2.06
N VAL A 17 12.18 7.57 -1.00
CA VAL A 17 11.47 8.43 -0.05
C VAL A 17 12.10 8.26 1.33
N PHE A 18 12.73 9.32 1.82
CA PHE A 18 13.32 9.41 3.16
C PHE A 18 12.58 10.45 3.97
N ASN A 19 12.37 10.19 5.25
CA ASN A 19 11.69 11.09 6.17
C ASN A 19 10.32 11.57 5.64
N PRO A 20 9.42 10.66 5.27
CA PRO A 20 8.13 11.03 4.70
C PRO A 20 7.23 11.73 5.72
N LEU A 21 6.50 12.74 5.25
CA LEU A 21 5.51 13.44 6.05
C LEU A 21 4.27 13.71 5.17
N ILE A 22 3.10 13.41 5.70
CA ILE A 22 1.83 13.74 5.08
C ILE A 22 1.30 14.98 5.78
N ASN A 23 1.23 16.10 5.06
CA ASN A 23 0.80 17.38 5.60
C ASN A 23 -0.70 17.60 5.50
N ASP A 24 -1.34 17.05 4.47
CA ASP A 24 -2.76 17.22 4.22
C ASP A 24 -3.29 16.06 3.37
N VAL A 25 -4.58 15.80 3.48
CA VAL A 25 -5.26 14.74 2.72
C VAL A 25 -6.61 15.25 2.24
N SER A 26 -7.15 14.64 1.17
CA SER A 26 -8.47 14.98 0.67
C SER A 26 -9.58 14.54 1.62
N GLU A 27 -10.70 15.27 1.60
CA GLU A 27 -11.92 14.82 2.26
C GLU A 27 -12.56 13.67 1.48
N GLU A 28 -12.46 13.71 0.15
CA GLU A 28 -12.91 12.63 -0.70
C GLU A 28 -12.04 11.39 -0.51
N THR A 29 -12.69 10.24 -0.47
CA THR A 29 -12.02 8.96 -0.29
C THR A 29 -12.33 8.01 -1.43
N THR A 30 -11.49 7.00 -1.57
CA THR A 30 -11.71 5.90 -2.51
C THR A 30 -11.34 4.59 -1.81
N SER A 31 -12.04 3.53 -2.19
CA SER A 31 -11.87 2.22 -1.59
C SER A 31 -11.39 1.25 -2.66
N MET A 32 -10.34 0.47 -2.36
CA MET A 32 -9.88 -0.59 -3.24
C MET A 32 -9.15 -1.66 -2.43
N LYS A 33 -8.98 -2.83 -3.04
CA LYS A 33 -8.24 -3.92 -2.40
C LYS A 33 -6.76 -3.61 -2.34
N GLU A 34 -6.18 -3.80 -1.16
CA GLU A 34 -4.74 -3.69 -0.94
C GLU A 34 -4.21 -5.00 -0.41
N GLY A 35 -3.03 -5.39 -0.89
CA GLY A 35 -2.29 -6.53 -0.38
C GLY A 35 -0.96 -6.09 0.20
N CYS A 36 -0.26 -7.00 0.87
CA CYS A 36 1.04 -6.75 1.46
C CYS A 36 1.95 -7.97 1.27
N LEU A 37 3.23 -7.73 1.00
CA LEU A 37 4.20 -8.82 0.87
C LEU A 37 4.37 -9.62 2.16
N SER A 38 4.18 -8.98 3.31
CA SER A 38 4.23 -9.64 4.62
C SER A 38 3.06 -10.59 4.86
N PHE A 39 1.97 -10.43 4.08
CA PHE A 39 0.77 -11.27 4.17
C PHE A 39 0.36 -11.71 2.77
N PRO A 40 1.09 -12.66 2.14
CA PRO A 40 0.80 -13.12 0.78
C PRO A 40 -0.63 -13.62 0.64
N PHE A 41 -1.29 -13.24 -0.46
CA PHE A 41 -2.69 -13.57 -0.76
C PHE A 41 -3.71 -13.01 0.22
N LEU A 42 -3.31 -12.13 1.13
CA LEU A 42 -4.22 -11.41 1.99
C LEU A 42 -4.55 -10.06 1.35
N PHE A 43 -5.80 -9.87 0.96
CA PHE A 43 -6.29 -8.63 0.34
C PHE A 43 -7.45 -8.09 1.16
N LEU A 44 -7.40 -6.81 1.47
CA LEU A 44 -8.42 -6.12 2.24
C LEU A 44 -8.92 -4.90 1.49
N GLN A 45 -10.22 -4.63 1.61
CA GLN A 45 -10.80 -3.41 1.08
C GLN A 45 -10.46 -2.27 2.03
N ILE A 46 -9.63 -1.35 1.57
CA ILE A 46 -9.14 -0.22 2.36
C ILE A 46 -9.65 1.08 1.76
N THR A 47 -10.22 1.95 2.59
CA THR A 47 -10.66 3.28 2.20
C THR A 47 -9.57 4.28 2.57
N ARG A 48 -9.14 5.09 1.61
CA ARG A 48 -8.10 6.11 1.79
C ARG A 48 -8.48 7.41 1.11
N PRO A 49 -7.94 8.55 1.58
CA PRO A 49 -8.04 9.81 0.85
C PRO A 49 -7.56 9.67 -0.60
N LYS A 50 -8.21 10.36 -1.51
CA LYS A 50 -7.88 10.31 -2.95
C LYS A 50 -6.57 10.98 -3.29
N TRP A 51 -6.22 12.04 -2.55
CA TRP A 51 -4.95 12.72 -2.70
C TRP A 51 -4.32 13.02 -1.34
N CYS A 52 -3.01 13.21 -1.35
CA CYS A 52 -2.28 13.65 -0.15
C CYS A 52 -1.18 14.63 -0.55
N HIS A 53 -0.99 15.64 0.30
CA HIS A 53 0.12 16.59 0.20
C HIS A 53 1.26 16.04 1.04
N VAL A 54 2.39 15.75 0.40
CA VAL A 54 3.51 15.07 1.04
C VAL A 54 4.79 15.86 0.95
N LYS A 55 5.69 15.60 1.88
CA LYS A 55 7.02 16.15 1.92
C LYS A 55 7.98 15.03 2.28
N TYR A 56 9.08 14.94 1.57
CA TYR A 56 10.11 13.93 1.82
C TYR A 56 11.46 14.37 1.30
N THR A 57 12.49 13.61 1.63
CA THR A 57 13.83 13.81 1.12
C THR A 57 14.13 12.73 0.09
N ASP A 58 14.67 13.11 -1.08
CA ASP A 58 15.03 12.16 -2.14
C ASP A 58 16.45 11.58 -1.91
N GLU A 59 16.90 10.73 -2.83
CA GLU A 59 18.20 10.06 -2.76
C GLU A 59 19.39 11.02 -2.83
N ASN A 60 19.17 12.24 -3.31
CA ASN A 60 20.20 13.27 -3.39
C ASN A 60 20.22 14.19 -2.17
N GLY A 61 19.40 13.89 -1.17
CA GLY A 61 19.27 14.73 0.01
C GLY A 61 18.44 15.99 -0.21
N LYS A 62 17.75 16.08 -1.36
CA LYS A 62 16.91 17.22 -1.70
C LYS A 62 15.52 17.04 -1.11
N GLU A 63 14.99 18.12 -0.54
CA GLU A 63 13.63 18.13 -0.04
C GLU A 63 12.64 18.26 -1.19
N VAL A 64 11.65 17.37 -1.23
CA VAL A 64 10.58 17.33 -2.24
C VAL A 64 9.25 17.53 -1.55
N GLU A 65 8.43 18.40 -2.11
CA GLU A 65 7.06 18.65 -1.64
C GLU A 65 6.13 18.58 -2.85
N GLU A 66 5.09 17.75 -2.77
CA GLU A 66 4.18 17.55 -3.88
C GLU A 66 2.82 17.03 -3.42
N VAL A 67 1.84 17.15 -4.31
CA VAL A 67 0.52 16.54 -4.11
C VAL A 67 0.46 15.29 -4.96
N LEU A 68 0.20 14.15 -4.31
CA LEU A 68 0.05 12.86 -4.95
C LEU A 68 -1.43 12.53 -5.11
N HIS A 69 -1.80 11.93 -6.23
CA HIS A 69 -3.17 11.53 -6.57
C HIS A 69 -3.22 10.06 -6.94
N GLY A 70 -4.41 9.47 -6.86
CA GLY A 70 -4.66 8.11 -7.35
C GLY A 70 -3.78 7.07 -6.69
N MET A 71 -3.18 6.19 -7.49
CA MET A 71 -2.35 5.10 -6.98
C MET A 71 -1.10 5.58 -6.27
N ASN A 72 -0.48 6.67 -6.72
CA ASN A 72 0.68 7.25 -6.05
C ASN A 72 0.35 7.69 -4.62
N ALA A 73 -0.79 8.35 -4.44
CA ALA A 73 -1.25 8.74 -3.10
C ALA A 73 -1.51 7.52 -2.23
N ARG A 74 -2.13 6.48 -2.77
CA ARG A 74 -2.44 5.25 -2.05
C ARG A 74 -1.17 4.52 -1.61
N ILE A 75 -0.22 4.36 -2.51
CA ILE A 75 1.06 3.69 -2.22
C ILE A 75 1.84 4.46 -1.15
N PHE A 76 1.92 5.77 -1.27
CA PHE A 76 2.62 6.60 -0.28
C PHE A 76 2.01 6.45 1.11
N GLN A 77 0.69 6.51 1.21
CA GLN A 77 -0.01 6.35 2.50
C GLN A 77 0.22 4.96 3.10
N HIS A 78 0.13 3.93 2.28
CA HIS A 78 0.35 2.54 2.69
C HIS A 78 1.76 2.35 3.27
N GLU A 79 2.79 2.78 2.53
CA GLU A 79 4.19 2.64 2.95
C GLU A 79 4.52 3.52 4.16
N ASN A 80 3.94 4.72 4.23
CA ASN A 80 4.12 5.61 5.38
C ASN A 80 3.56 4.99 6.67
N GLU A 81 2.45 4.28 6.60
CA GLU A 81 1.90 3.54 7.74
C GLU A 81 2.87 2.46 8.23
N HIS A 82 3.49 1.71 7.32
CA HIS A 82 4.49 0.70 7.68
C HIS A 82 5.67 1.33 8.42
N MET A 83 6.15 2.47 7.98
CA MET A 83 7.25 3.18 8.65
C MET A 83 6.88 3.66 10.05
N ASN A 84 5.61 3.94 10.29
CA ASN A 84 5.09 4.36 11.60
C ASN A 84 4.65 3.18 12.48
N GLY A 85 4.94 1.95 12.06
CA GLY A 85 4.63 0.74 12.83
C GLY A 85 3.22 0.21 12.65
N TYR A 86 2.44 0.78 11.74
CA TYR A 86 1.08 0.32 11.44
C TYR A 86 1.10 -0.62 10.23
N VAL A 87 0.25 -1.63 10.25
CA VAL A 87 -0.01 -2.49 9.11
C VAL A 87 -1.48 -2.34 8.71
N PHE A 88 -1.77 -2.57 7.43
CA PHE A 88 -3.11 -2.32 6.89
C PHE A 88 -4.21 -3.18 7.55
N THR A 89 -3.85 -4.31 8.17
CA THR A 89 -4.78 -5.13 8.93
C THR A 89 -5.38 -4.40 10.14
N ASP A 90 -4.69 -3.37 10.65
CA ASP A 90 -5.18 -2.56 11.77
C ASP A 90 -6.29 -1.59 11.36
N LEU A 91 -6.48 -1.40 10.04
CA LEU A 91 -7.44 -0.43 9.48
C LEU A 91 -8.82 -1.03 9.24
N VAL A 92 -9.00 -2.32 9.49
CA VAL A 92 -10.25 -3.02 9.20
C VAL A 92 -10.78 -3.74 10.43
N SER A 93 -12.08 -4.05 10.41
CA SER A 93 -12.71 -4.81 11.50
C SER A 93 -12.17 -6.25 11.54
N LYS A 94 -12.21 -6.86 12.71
CA LYS A 94 -11.83 -8.26 12.90
C LYS A 94 -12.64 -9.19 12.00
N PHE A 95 -13.90 -8.88 11.73
CA PHE A 95 -14.75 -9.66 10.85
C PHE A 95 -14.25 -9.67 9.41
N LYS A 96 -13.91 -8.48 8.86
CA LYS A 96 -13.35 -8.36 7.50
C LYS A 96 -12.00 -9.05 7.41
N LEU A 97 -11.16 -8.90 8.41
CA LEU A 97 -9.86 -9.55 8.46
C LEU A 97 -10.01 -11.07 8.44
N LYS A 98 -10.91 -11.62 9.24
CA LYS A 98 -11.16 -13.06 9.29
C LYS A 98 -11.62 -13.60 7.93
N ARG A 99 -12.54 -12.91 7.26
CA ARG A 99 -12.99 -13.29 5.92
C ARG A 99 -11.84 -13.28 4.90
N ALA A 100 -10.99 -12.26 4.95
CA ALA A 100 -9.83 -12.16 4.07
C ALA A 100 -8.82 -13.28 4.33
N GLU A 101 -8.58 -13.63 5.58
CA GLU A 101 -7.70 -14.75 5.96
C GLU A 101 -8.23 -16.09 5.49
N GLU A 102 -9.54 -16.31 5.57
CA GLU A 102 -10.18 -17.54 5.06
C GLU A 102 -10.05 -17.66 3.55
N ALA A 103 -10.26 -16.55 2.83
CA ALA A 103 -10.05 -16.50 1.38
C ALA A 103 -8.59 -16.79 1.02
N ARG A 104 -7.65 -16.22 1.76
CA ARG A 104 -6.21 -16.48 1.59
C ARG A 104 -5.89 -17.97 1.77
N LYS A 105 -6.42 -18.61 2.81
CA LYS A 105 -6.20 -20.04 3.06
C LYS A 105 -6.69 -20.89 1.89
N LYS A 106 -7.84 -20.57 1.32
CA LYS A 106 -8.36 -21.26 0.14
C LYS A 106 -7.44 -21.10 -1.08
N MET A 107 -6.94 -19.90 -1.32
CA MET A 107 -6.02 -19.63 -2.41
C MET A 107 -4.70 -20.38 -2.25
N VAL A 108 -4.14 -20.40 -1.04
CA VAL A 108 -2.89 -21.12 -0.74
C VAL A 108 -3.07 -22.62 -1.01
N LYS A 109 -4.18 -23.22 -0.56
CA LYS A 109 -4.48 -24.63 -0.82
C LYS A 109 -4.61 -24.92 -2.31
N LYS A 110 -5.31 -24.05 -3.06
CA LYS A 110 -5.48 -24.20 -4.50
C LYS A 110 -4.14 -24.19 -5.22
N PHE A 111 -3.29 -23.20 -4.94
CA PHE A 111 -1.99 -23.07 -5.58
C PHE A 111 -1.02 -24.19 -5.18
N ALA A 112 -1.09 -24.66 -3.95
CA ALA A 112 -0.30 -25.82 -3.51
C ALA A 112 -0.68 -27.09 -4.29
N ARG A 113 -1.98 -27.33 -4.54
CA ARG A 113 -2.46 -28.45 -5.35
C ARG A 113 -2.04 -28.35 -6.81
N GLU A 114 -1.97 -27.14 -7.33
CA GLU A 114 -1.54 -26.87 -8.73
C GLU A 114 -0.03 -26.83 -8.89
N GLY A 115 0.74 -27.00 -7.80
CA GLY A 115 2.19 -26.95 -7.84
C GLY A 115 2.78 -25.55 -7.99
N VAL A 116 1.96 -24.51 -7.80
CA VAL A 116 2.39 -23.12 -7.93
C VAL A 116 3.11 -22.64 -6.67
N ILE A 117 2.69 -23.15 -5.50
CA ILE A 117 3.27 -22.83 -4.20
C ILE A 117 3.72 -24.11 -3.52
N THR A 118 4.95 -24.12 -3.02
CA THR A 118 5.43 -25.16 -2.10
C THR A 118 5.36 -24.62 -0.68
N LYS A 119 4.83 -25.43 0.21
CA LYS A 119 4.85 -25.10 1.63
C LYS A 119 6.23 -25.27 2.21
#